data_59d766333989f5afb7a268e5362e6449
#
_entry.id   59d766333989f5afb7a268e5362e6449
#
_cell.length_a   1.000
_cell.length_b   1.000
_cell.length_c   1.000
_cell.angle_alpha   90.00
_cell.angle_beta   90.00
_cell.angle_gamma   90.00
#
_symmetry.space_group_name_H-M   'P 1'
#
loop_
_entity.id
_entity.type
_entity.pdbx_description
1 polymer ?
#
loop_
_entity_poly.entity_id
_entity_poly.type
_entity_poly.pdbx_seq_one_letter_code
_entity_poly.pdbx_strand_id
1 'polypeptide(L)'
;MNMGGIGTPRTPELPRCGPAAAAAHLRTANVYWPTSVGAPITFNLPQIWRAGTDDDLKLQRALSTPGLERELSSALGRYPGGMDENVTDDELRARFAQRLLETKRPDFITVYLTGLDTEEHKSGPFSASSNDVLERLDTVVGTLRSAAEHIALGRTTVCVVSDHGFVAVEHDVNLYAAFREAGLITVDRANKVSSWKAMPWLAGGSAAVLLADPGDGTVRVEVAALLDRLAQDPGNGIERILAHDEIVRDGGFPDAAFLVSFKNGYEAGAAMSGPLVSGPSNLGMHGYVPDRPELRSAFFIVGPHVAAGRSLGEIDMRRIAPTLAGIMGFSLRDADLSRLSLE
;
A
#
# COMPACT_ATOMS: atom_id res chain seq x y z
N MET A 1 15.93 3.74 -15.06
CA MET A 1 15.35 5.09 -15.17
C MET A 1 15.56 5.79 -13.85
N ASN A 2 16.16 6.97 -13.89
CA ASN A 2 16.24 7.82 -12.71
C ASN A 2 14.79 8.27 -12.41
N MET A 3 14.16 7.70 -11.40
CA MET A 3 12.93 8.24 -10.85
C MET A 3 13.30 9.55 -10.17
N GLY A 4 13.48 10.57 -11.01
CA GLY A 4 13.64 11.94 -10.56
C GLY A 4 12.50 12.26 -9.61
N GLY A 5 12.84 12.86 -8.49
CA GLY A 5 12.02 13.09 -7.33
C GLY A 5 10.55 13.28 -7.67
N ILE A 6 9.73 12.39 -7.15
CA ILE A 6 8.33 12.68 -6.94
C ILE A 6 8.35 13.87 -5.97
N GLY A 7 8.28 15.08 -6.54
CA GLY A 7 7.91 16.24 -5.78
C GLY A 7 6.63 15.83 -5.07
N THR A 8 6.67 15.86 -3.75
CA THR A 8 5.48 15.59 -2.95
C THR A 8 4.36 16.42 -3.55
N PRO A 9 3.29 15.81 -4.13
CA PRO A 9 2.11 16.58 -4.41
C PRO A 9 1.77 17.25 -3.08
N ARG A 10 1.43 18.54 -3.09
CA ARG A 10 0.74 19.15 -1.97
C ARG A 10 -0.62 18.45 -1.88
N THR A 11 -0.60 17.22 -1.38
CA THR A 11 -1.81 16.61 -0.85
C THR A 11 -2.33 17.58 0.20
N PRO A 12 -3.60 17.94 0.15
CA PRO A 12 -4.24 18.64 1.27
C PRO A 12 -3.79 17.91 2.54
N GLU A 13 -3.35 18.66 3.56
CA GLU A 13 -2.92 18.08 4.82
C GLU A 13 -4.10 17.37 5.46
N LEU A 14 -4.38 16.15 4.96
CA LEU A 14 -5.36 15.28 5.61
C LEU A 14 -4.84 15.00 7.03
N PRO A 15 -5.68 15.16 8.06
CA PRO A 15 -5.28 14.96 9.45
C PRO A 15 -4.82 13.52 9.60
N ARG A 16 -3.51 13.35 9.71
CA ARG A 16 -2.89 12.05 9.94
C ARG A 16 -2.94 11.77 11.43
N CYS A 17 -3.34 10.57 11.82
CA CYS A 17 -3.49 10.17 13.22
C CYS A 17 -2.20 10.42 14.04
N GLY A 18 -1.03 10.11 13.47
CA GLY A 18 0.28 10.34 14.11
C GLY A 18 0.57 11.82 14.42
N PRO A 19 0.53 12.75 13.44
CA PRO A 19 0.67 14.17 13.70
C PRO A 19 -0.38 14.75 14.68
N ALA A 20 -1.62 14.30 14.59
CA ALA A 20 -2.68 14.73 15.51
C ALA A 20 -2.44 14.24 16.94
N ALA A 21 -1.97 13.00 17.12
CA ALA A 21 -1.55 12.46 18.39
C ALA A 21 -0.37 13.24 18.99
N ALA A 22 0.64 13.59 18.17
CA ALA A 22 1.76 14.43 18.61
C ALA A 22 1.29 15.83 19.04
N ALA A 23 0.34 16.43 18.32
CA ALA A 23 -0.27 17.71 18.70
C ALA A 23 -1.10 17.61 20.01
N ALA A 24 -1.61 16.42 20.34
CA ALA A 24 -2.23 16.11 21.62
C ALA A 24 -1.21 15.75 22.73
N HIS A 25 0.08 16.01 22.51
CA HIS A 25 1.20 15.71 23.42
C HIS A 25 1.39 14.21 23.73
N LEU A 26 0.90 13.32 22.89
CA LEU A 26 1.13 11.89 22.99
C LEU A 26 2.49 11.53 22.38
N ARG A 27 3.21 10.63 23.04
CA ARG A 27 4.44 10.06 22.47
C ARG A 27 4.07 9.01 21.44
N THR A 28 4.49 9.23 20.21
CA THR A 28 4.16 8.36 19.09
C THR A 28 5.37 7.56 18.65
N ALA A 29 5.16 6.33 18.20
CA ALA A 29 6.19 5.50 17.59
C ALA A 29 5.71 4.94 16.26
N ASN A 30 6.65 4.63 15.40
CA ASN A 30 6.40 4.01 14.11
C ASN A 30 7.51 3.02 13.75
N VAL A 31 7.11 1.86 13.25
CA VAL A 31 8.00 0.87 12.66
C VAL A 31 7.49 0.50 11.28
N TYR A 32 8.23 0.93 10.26
CA TYR A 32 8.03 0.63 8.85
C TYR A 32 6.69 1.12 8.23
N TRP A 33 5.93 1.99 8.90
CA TRP A 33 4.68 2.49 8.33
C TRP A 33 4.95 3.39 7.11
N PRO A 34 4.20 3.20 6.00
CA PRO A 34 4.40 3.97 4.78
C PRO A 34 4.11 5.46 4.98
N THR A 35 4.67 6.30 4.11
CA THR A 35 4.46 7.76 4.09
C THR A 35 4.81 8.49 5.40
N SER A 36 5.63 7.89 6.26
CA SER A 36 6.00 8.45 7.56
C SER A 36 7.32 9.22 7.57
N VAL A 37 8.04 9.28 6.43
CA VAL A 37 9.26 10.10 6.29
C VAL A 37 8.92 11.58 6.53
N GLY A 38 9.66 12.21 7.45
CA GLY A 38 9.46 13.62 7.82
C GLY A 38 8.20 13.90 8.65
N ALA A 39 7.40 12.87 8.97
CA ALA A 39 6.24 13.05 9.85
C ALA A 39 6.69 13.39 11.29
N PRO A 40 5.95 14.22 12.05
CA PRO A 40 6.24 14.58 13.44
C PRO A 40 5.91 13.41 14.40
N ILE A 41 6.62 12.30 14.25
CA ILE A 41 6.53 11.10 15.08
C ILE A 41 7.72 11.08 16.03
N THR A 42 7.49 10.86 17.32
CA THR A 42 8.53 10.93 18.37
C THR A 42 9.63 9.89 18.13
N PHE A 43 9.25 8.66 17.80
CA PHE A 43 10.17 7.54 17.54
C PHE A 43 9.84 6.93 16.18
N ASN A 44 10.48 7.42 15.12
CA ASN A 44 10.16 7.07 13.74
C ASN A 44 11.24 6.19 13.11
N LEU A 45 10.87 4.99 12.69
CA LEU A 45 11.61 4.12 11.77
C LEU A 45 10.76 3.98 10.50
N PRO A 46 10.85 4.92 9.56
CA PRO A 46 9.95 4.98 8.40
C PRO A 46 10.20 3.86 7.40
N GLN A 47 9.18 3.50 6.62
CA GLN A 47 9.35 2.68 5.43
C GLN A 47 10.13 3.49 4.37
N ILE A 48 11.11 2.83 3.76
CA ILE A 48 11.90 3.39 2.66
C ILE A 48 12.04 2.30 1.59
N TRP A 49 11.50 2.56 0.43
CA TRP A 49 11.62 1.67 -0.72
C TRP A 49 12.84 2.03 -1.56
N ARG A 50 13.83 1.15 -1.56
CA ARG A 50 15.07 1.30 -2.32
C ARG A 50 15.50 -0.04 -2.91
N ALA A 51 16.61 -0.03 -3.62
CA ALA A 51 17.09 -1.15 -4.41
C ALA A 51 17.87 -2.23 -3.62
N GLY A 52 17.79 -2.27 -2.29
CA GLY A 52 18.47 -3.31 -1.48
C GLY A 52 19.98 -3.17 -1.44
N THR A 53 20.52 -1.96 -1.27
CA THR A 53 21.94 -1.68 -1.20
C THR A 53 22.38 -1.20 0.19
N ASP A 54 23.70 -1.18 0.47
CA ASP A 54 24.23 -0.60 1.72
C ASP A 54 23.86 0.87 1.92
N ASP A 55 23.53 1.58 0.85
CA ASP A 55 23.05 2.96 0.94
C ASP A 55 21.65 3.03 1.54
N ASP A 56 20.84 1.97 1.46
CA ASP A 56 19.52 1.91 2.07
C ASP A 56 19.61 2.03 3.59
N LEU A 57 20.61 1.40 4.22
CA LEU A 57 20.82 1.52 5.67
C LEU A 57 21.26 2.94 6.07
N LYS A 58 22.08 3.61 5.26
CA LYS A 58 22.45 5.02 5.49
C LYS A 58 21.23 5.92 5.39
N LEU A 59 20.39 5.68 4.38
CA LEU A 59 19.15 6.43 4.17
C LEU A 59 18.16 6.18 5.33
N GLN A 60 17.99 4.92 5.75
CA GLN A 60 17.18 4.55 6.90
C GLN A 60 17.60 5.31 8.15
N ARG A 61 18.89 5.37 8.44
CA ARG A 61 19.45 6.12 9.59
C ARG A 61 19.21 7.62 9.47
N ALA A 62 19.36 8.18 8.27
CA ALA A 62 19.17 9.61 8.03
C ALA A 62 17.73 10.08 8.14
N LEU A 63 16.77 9.21 7.79
CA LEU A 63 15.34 9.52 7.78
C LEU A 63 14.60 9.05 9.04
N SER A 64 15.24 8.25 9.89
CA SER A 64 14.73 7.87 11.20
C SER A 64 14.93 8.97 12.24
N THR A 65 14.22 8.87 13.37
CA THR A 65 14.54 9.71 14.54
C THR A 65 16.04 9.62 14.86
N PRO A 66 16.74 10.74 15.03
CA PRO A 66 18.21 10.77 15.20
C PRO A 66 18.70 9.81 16.28
N GLY A 67 19.59 8.89 15.89
CA GLY A 67 20.19 7.89 16.76
C GLY A 67 19.34 6.65 17.07
N LEU A 68 18.03 6.68 16.80
CA LEU A 68 17.10 5.61 17.18
C LEU A 68 17.44 4.26 16.52
N GLU A 69 17.69 4.25 15.20
CA GLU A 69 18.05 3.02 14.49
C GLU A 69 19.32 2.40 15.07
N ARG A 70 20.36 3.19 15.34
CA ARG A 70 21.62 2.69 15.92
C ARG A 70 21.42 2.14 17.32
N GLU A 71 20.66 2.84 18.16
CA GLU A 71 20.34 2.40 19.53
C GLU A 71 19.68 1.01 19.52
N LEU A 72 18.65 0.83 18.69
CA LEU A 72 17.92 -0.42 18.62
C LEU A 72 18.74 -1.52 17.94
N SER A 73 19.44 -1.22 16.85
CA SER A 73 20.27 -2.18 16.13
C SER A 73 21.46 -2.68 16.95
N SER A 74 21.96 -1.89 17.91
CA SER A 74 23.03 -2.33 18.83
C SER A 74 22.57 -3.51 19.72
N ALA A 75 21.28 -3.60 20.02
CA ALA A 75 20.70 -4.65 20.84
C ALA A 75 20.08 -5.80 20.03
N LEU A 76 19.57 -5.53 18.85
CA LEU A 76 18.73 -6.46 18.08
C LEU A 76 19.39 -6.93 16.77
N GLY A 77 20.51 -6.34 16.36
CA GLY A 77 21.11 -6.57 15.06
C GLY A 77 20.59 -5.59 14.00
N ARG A 78 20.92 -5.86 12.73
CA ARG A 78 20.53 -5.00 11.60
C ARG A 78 19.01 -4.83 11.53
N TYR A 79 18.56 -3.58 11.37
CA TYR A 79 17.17 -3.27 11.04
C TYR A 79 16.88 -3.70 9.59
N PRO A 80 15.82 -4.47 9.32
CA PRO A 80 15.41 -4.79 7.95
C PRO A 80 14.86 -3.55 7.27
N GLY A 81 15.29 -3.29 6.05
CA GLY A 81 14.90 -2.10 5.30
C GLY A 81 14.95 -2.33 3.80
N GLY A 82 14.59 -1.32 3.03
CA GLY A 82 14.62 -1.40 1.58
C GLY A 82 13.60 -2.42 1.04
N MET A 83 14.07 -3.46 0.37
CA MET A 83 13.26 -4.52 -0.24
C MET A 83 13.16 -5.79 0.63
N ASP A 84 13.51 -5.71 1.91
CA ASP A 84 13.37 -6.82 2.86
C ASP A 84 11.88 -6.97 3.26
N GLU A 85 11.06 -7.49 2.35
CA GLU A 85 9.60 -7.59 2.48
C GLU A 85 9.17 -9.05 2.54
N ASN A 86 9.47 -9.72 3.65
CA ASN A 86 9.07 -11.09 3.92
C ASN A 86 8.74 -11.27 5.40
N VAL A 87 8.11 -12.37 5.75
CA VAL A 87 7.64 -12.63 7.11
C VAL A 87 8.77 -12.71 8.16
N THR A 88 9.97 -13.13 7.77
CA THR A 88 11.13 -13.19 8.70
C THR A 88 11.60 -11.77 9.06
N ASP A 89 11.57 -10.85 8.10
CA ASP A 89 11.87 -9.45 8.36
C ASP A 89 10.74 -8.76 9.12
N ASP A 90 9.48 -9.16 8.94
CA ASP A 90 8.37 -8.71 9.77
C ASP A 90 8.51 -9.15 11.23
N GLU A 91 8.93 -10.40 11.48
CA GLU A 91 9.26 -10.86 12.83
C GLU A 91 10.38 -10.02 13.45
N LEU A 92 11.38 -9.63 12.66
CA LEU A 92 12.45 -8.76 13.14
C LEU A 92 11.92 -7.32 13.38
N ARG A 93 11.12 -6.74 12.48
CA ARG A 93 10.43 -5.45 12.70
C ARG A 93 9.61 -5.45 13.98
N ALA A 94 8.90 -6.55 14.24
CA ALA A 94 8.13 -6.72 15.47
C ALA A 94 9.02 -6.69 16.73
N ARG A 95 10.22 -7.27 16.69
CA ARG A 95 11.20 -7.18 17.80
C ARG A 95 11.65 -5.73 18.04
N PHE A 96 11.84 -4.94 16.98
CA PHE A 96 12.10 -3.50 17.11
C PHE A 96 10.92 -2.75 17.73
N ALA A 97 9.69 -3.07 17.31
CA ALA A 97 8.48 -2.50 17.89
C ALA A 97 8.32 -2.88 19.36
N GLN A 98 8.53 -4.15 19.72
CA GLN A 98 8.53 -4.61 21.10
C GLN A 98 9.57 -3.85 21.96
N ARG A 99 10.79 -3.69 21.44
CA ARG A 99 11.83 -2.94 22.14
C ARG A 99 11.48 -1.47 22.33
N LEU A 100 10.81 -0.85 21.35
CA LEU A 100 10.28 0.52 21.49
C LEU A 100 9.20 0.59 22.58
N LEU A 101 8.26 -0.34 22.61
CA LEU A 101 7.26 -0.43 23.66
C LEU A 101 7.91 -0.50 25.06
N GLU A 102 8.86 -1.42 25.25
CA GLU A 102 9.53 -1.65 26.54
C GLU A 102 10.35 -0.45 27.01
N THR A 103 11.12 0.18 26.10
CA THR A 103 12.13 1.19 26.48
C THR A 103 11.66 2.63 26.34
N LYS A 104 10.79 2.89 25.34
CA LYS A 104 10.30 4.25 25.05
C LYS A 104 8.88 4.48 25.53
N ARG A 105 8.09 3.41 25.71
CA ARG A 105 6.69 3.46 26.20
C ARG A 105 5.86 4.50 25.45
N PRO A 106 5.71 4.40 24.14
CA PRO A 106 4.86 5.30 23.38
C PRO A 106 3.38 5.13 23.77
N ASP A 107 2.61 6.20 23.65
CA ASP A 107 1.16 6.18 23.85
C ASP A 107 0.41 5.63 22.62
N PHE A 108 1.02 5.79 21.44
CA PHE A 108 0.52 5.25 20.18
C PHE A 108 1.68 4.71 19.33
N ILE A 109 1.53 3.51 18.81
CA ILE A 109 2.53 2.88 17.91
C ILE A 109 1.84 2.29 16.68
N THR A 110 2.45 2.51 15.51
CA THR A 110 2.09 1.83 14.26
C THR A 110 3.21 0.88 13.86
N VAL A 111 2.84 -0.31 13.40
CA VAL A 111 3.76 -1.33 12.87
C VAL A 111 3.19 -1.81 11.55
N TYR A 112 3.99 -1.80 10.48
CA TYR A 112 3.60 -2.29 9.16
C TYR A 112 4.32 -3.60 8.87
N LEU A 113 3.55 -4.61 8.48
CA LEU A 113 3.99 -5.97 8.20
C LEU A 113 3.63 -6.27 6.74
N THR A 114 4.60 -6.66 5.92
CA THR A 114 4.47 -6.75 4.45
C THR A 114 4.62 -8.17 3.91
N GLY A 115 4.99 -9.12 4.75
CA GLY A 115 5.32 -10.48 4.32
C GLY A 115 4.16 -11.25 3.71
N LEU A 116 2.91 -10.97 4.13
CA LEU A 116 1.73 -11.63 3.55
C LEU A 116 1.50 -11.15 2.12
N ASP A 117 1.54 -9.84 1.88
CA ASP A 117 1.42 -9.24 0.55
C ASP A 117 2.44 -9.86 -0.43
N THR A 118 3.71 -9.88 -0.03
CA THR A 118 4.79 -10.46 -0.84
C THR A 118 4.57 -11.95 -1.14
N GLU A 119 4.10 -12.72 -0.17
CA GLU A 119 3.86 -14.15 -0.37
C GLU A 119 2.62 -14.39 -1.23
N GLU A 120 1.56 -13.59 -1.07
CA GLU A 120 0.35 -13.70 -1.92
C GLU A 120 0.63 -13.33 -3.37
N HIS A 121 1.49 -12.35 -3.65
CA HIS A 121 1.97 -12.12 -5.01
C HIS A 121 2.67 -13.34 -5.60
N LYS A 122 3.52 -13.99 -4.83
CA LYS A 122 4.36 -15.10 -5.28
C LYS A 122 3.61 -16.42 -5.41
N SER A 123 2.70 -16.72 -4.47
CA SER A 123 2.09 -18.04 -4.31
C SER A 123 0.57 -18.04 -4.49
N GLY A 124 -0.02 -16.87 -4.64
CA GLY A 124 -1.46 -16.65 -4.69
C GLY A 124 -2.13 -16.59 -3.32
N PRO A 125 -3.29 -15.91 -3.24
CA PRO A 125 -4.08 -15.87 -2.02
C PRO A 125 -4.58 -17.28 -1.65
N PHE A 126 -4.69 -17.53 -0.34
CA PHE A 126 -5.14 -18.81 0.23
C PHE A 126 -4.26 -20.03 -0.09
N SER A 127 -3.07 -19.84 -0.65
CA SER A 127 -2.08 -20.92 -0.80
C SER A 127 -1.61 -21.43 0.55
N ALA A 128 -1.02 -22.64 0.59
CA ALA A 128 -0.47 -23.17 1.84
C ALA A 128 0.61 -22.26 2.43
N SER A 129 1.49 -21.69 1.59
CA SER A 129 2.53 -20.76 2.02
C SER A 129 1.99 -19.41 2.49
N SER A 130 0.96 -18.86 1.83
CA SER A 130 0.30 -17.63 2.29
C SER A 130 -0.39 -17.82 3.64
N ASN A 131 -1.02 -18.99 3.85
CA ASN A 131 -1.61 -19.34 5.15
C ASN A 131 -0.55 -19.51 6.25
N ASP A 132 0.61 -20.14 5.95
CA ASP A 132 1.73 -20.25 6.89
C ASP A 132 2.25 -18.86 7.31
N VAL A 133 2.41 -17.95 6.36
CA VAL A 133 2.78 -16.55 6.65
C VAL A 133 1.74 -15.87 7.53
N LEU A 134 0.45 -16.05 7.25
CA LEU A 134 -0.63 -15.47 8.05
C LEU A 134 -0.60 -15.96 9.50
N GLU A 135 -0.39 -17.27 9.73
CA GLU A 135 -0.25 -17.86 11.08
C GLU A 135 0.97 -17.29 11.83
N ARG A 136 2.09 -17.08 11.13
CA ARG A 136 3.27 -16.43 11.71
C ARG A 136 2.99 -14.96 12.07
N LEU A 137 2.28 -14.22 11.24
CA LEU A 137 1.87 -12.83 11.53
C LEU A 137 0.89 -12.76 12.71
N ASP A 138 -0.02 -13.73 12.87
CA ASP A 138 -0.88 -13.82 14.06
C ASP A 138 -0.03 -13.96 15.33
N THR A 139 1.02 -14.80 15.29
CA THR A 139 1.99 -14.93 16.38
C THR A 139 2.72 -13.61 16.68
N VAL A 140 3.11 -12.86 15.64
CA VAL A 140 3.70 -11.53 15.76
C VAL A 140 2.74 -10.56 16.46
N VAL A 141 1.48 -10.51 16.02
CA VAL A 141 0.44 -9.66 16.64
C VAL A 141 0.23 -10.03 18.11
N GLY A 142 0.17 -11.33 18.43
CA GLY A 142 0.07 -11.83 19.80
C GLY A 142 1.23 -11.39 20.68
N THR A 143 2.46 -11.40 20.15
CA THR A 143 3.68 -10.95 20.85
C THR A 143 3.63 -9.45 21.12
N LEU A 144 3.28 -8.63 20.13
CA LEU A 144 3.17 -7.18 20.27
C LEU A 144 2.06 -6.79 21.26
N ARG A 145 0.91 -7.47 21.19
CA ARG A 145 -0.18 -7.30 22.14
C ARG A 145 0.29 -7.59 23.56
N SER A 146 0.94 -8.73 23.79
CA SER A 146 1.43 -9.12 25.11
C SER A 146 2.43 -8.11 25.68
N ALA A 147 3.35 -7.59 24.84
CA ALA A 147 4.30 -6.57 25.23
C ALA A 147 3.60 -5.25 25.64
N ALA A 148 2.60 -4.82 24.87
CA ALA A 148 1.84 -3.61 25.17
C ALA A 148 1.00 -3.78 26.45
N GLU A 149 0.33 -4.91 26.65
CA GLU A 149 -0.44 -5.21 27.85
C GLU A 149 0.43 -5.30 29.12
N HIS A 150 1.67 -5.81 29.00
CA HIS A 150 2.61 -5.83 30.11
C HIS A 150 2.95 -4.42 30.64
N ILE A 151 2.98 -3.43 29.72
CA ILE A 151 3.35 -2.05 30.06
C ILE A 151 2.14 -1.25 30.53
N ALA A 152 0.97 -1.50 29.96
CA ALA A 152 -0.27 -0.74 30.16
C ALA A 152 -1.48 -1.65 30.39
N LEU A 153 -1.37 -2.58 31.36
CA LEU A 153 -2.40 -3.55 31.68
C LEU A 153 -3.79 -2.91 31.85
N GLY A 154 -4.78 -3.46 31.13
CA GLY A 154 -6.17 -2.99 31.16
C GLY A 154 -6.41 -1.65 30.44
N ARG A 155 -5.40 -1.08 29.76
CA ARG A 155 -5.50 0.20 29.01
C ARG A 155 -5.02 0.09 27.57
N THR A 156 -4.65 -1.10 27.13
CA THR A 156 -4.15 -1.34 25.77
C THR A 156 -5.31 -1.60 24.80
N THR A 157 -5.34 -0.86 23.71
CA THR A 157 -6.18 -1.17 22.55
C THR A 157 -5.29 -1.61 21.41
N VAL A 158 -5.58 -2.75 20.81
CA VAL A 158 -4.89 -3.29 19.62
C VAL A 158 -5.84 -3.23 18.45
N CYS A 159 -5.38 -2.65 17.35
CA CYS A 159 -6.09 -2.59 16.08
C CYS A 159 -5.24 -3.28 15.00
N VAL A 160 -5.81 -4.25 14.31
CA VAL A 160 -5.22 -4.89 13.14
C VAL A 160 -6.04 -4.47 11.92
N VAL A 161 -5.38 -3.97 10.90
CA VAL A 161 -6.01 -3.49 9.68
C VAL A 161 -5.14 -3.85 8.48
N SER A 162 -5.76 -4.28 7.38
CA SER A 162 -5.09 -4.37 6.08
C SER A 162 -5.46 -3.17 5.20
N ASP A 163 -4.63 -2.85 4.24
CA ASP A 163 -4.86 -1.83 3.21
C ASP A 163 -5.75 -2.37 2.09
N HIS A 164 -5.63 -3.65 1.72
CA HIS A 164 -6.43 -4.31 0.69
C HIS A 164 -6.51 -5.82 0.93
N GLY A 165 -7.27 -6.50 0.09
CA GLY A 165 -7.27 -7.95 -0.10
C GLY A 165 -6.58 -8.33 -1.42
N PHE A 166 -6.71 -9.59 -1.87
CA PHE A 166 -6.05 -10.15 -3.04
C PHE A 166 -6.99 -10.92 -3.95
N VAL A 167 -6.62 -10.95 -5.24
CA VAL A 167 -7.26 -11.76 -6.28
C VAL A 167 -6.22 -12.71 -6.87
N ALA A 168 -6.57 -13.98 -7.10
CA ALA A 168 -5.70 -14.91 -7.82
C ALA A 168 -5.53 -14.47 -9.28
N VAL A 169 -4.32 -14.65 -9.85
CA VAL A 169 -3.94 -14.22 -11.19
C VAL A 169 -3.52 -15.42 -12.04
N GLU A 170 -3.94 -15.42 -13.29
CA GLU A 170 -3.65 -16.45 -14.28
C GLU A 170 -3.02 -15.87 -15.55
N HIS A 171 -3.15 -14.55 -15.78
CA HIS A 171 -2.74 -13.88 -17.01
C HIS A 171 -2.21 -12.46 -16.77
N ASP A 172 -1.17 -12.10 -17.54
CA ASP A 172 -0.72 -10.71 -17.72
C ASP A 172 -1.36 -10.08 -18.96
N VAL A 173 -1.76 -8.81 -18.86
CA VAL A 173 -2.22 -7.98 -19.98
C VAL A 173 -1.16 -6.92 -20.31
N ASN A 174 -0.44 -7.13 -21.41
CA ASN A 174 0.74 -6.34 -21.79
C ASN A 174 0.34 -5.07 -22.57
N LEU A 175 -0.27 -4.10 -21.90
CA LEU A 175 -0.68 -2.84 -22.54
C LEU A 175 0.50 -2.08 -23.17
N TYR A 176 1.70 -2.15 -22.59
CA TYR A 176 2.89 -1.53 -23.21
C TYR A 176 3.14 -2.04 -24.62
N ALA A 177 3.01 -3.35 -24.86
CA ALA A 177 3.18 -3.93 -26.20
C ALA A 177 2.14 -3.37 -27.18
N ALA A 178 0.86 -3.32 -26.80
CA ALA A 178 -0.22 -2.77 -27.61
C ALA A 178 -0.02 -1.26 -27.92
N PHE A 179 0.40 -0.48 -26.95
CA PHE A 179 0.66 0.96 -27.13
C PHE A 179 1.88 1.21 -28.02
N ARG A 180 2.90 0.35 -27.93
CA ARG A 180 4.05 0.40 -28.83
C ARG A 180 3.66 0.06 -30.27
N GLU A 181 2.88 -0.99 -30.48
CA GLU A 181 2.38 -1.39 -31.81
C GLU A 181 1.51 -0.28 -32.43
N ALA A 182 0.73 0.44 -31.62
CA ALA A 182 -0.05 1.59 -32.06
C ALA A 182 0.78 2.88 -32.29
N GLY A 183 2.12 2.85 -32.07
CA GLY A 183 2.99 4.02 -32.25
C GLY A 183 2.82 5.11 -31.16
N LEU A 184 2.19 4.78 -30.04
CA LEU A 184 2.03 5.65 -28.88
C LEU A 184 3.27 5.64 -27.97
N ILE A 185 4.08 4.57 -28.03
CA ILE A 185 5.36 4.43 -27.31
C ILE A 185 6.45 4.09 -28.33
N THR A 186 7.59 4.77 -28.24
CA THR A 186 8.79 4.49 -29.03
C THR A 186 9.90 3.99 -28.10
N VAL A 187 10.60 2.94 -28.49
CA VAL A 187 11.74 2.39 -27.75
C VAL A 187 13.03 2.53 -28.53
N ASP A 188 14.15 2.63 -27.83
CA ASP A 188 15.49 2.60 -28.42
C ASP A 188 15.96 1.17 -28.72
N ARG A 189 17.21 1.05 -29.21
CA ARG A 189 17.84 -0.25 -29.53
C ARG A 189 18.03 -1.15 -28.29
N ALA A 190 18.03 -0.59 -27.10
CA ALA A 190 18.11 -1.31 -25.83
C ALA A 190 16.73 -1.63 -25.23
N ASN A 191 15.65 -1.47 -26.03
CA ASN A 191 14.27 -1.67 -25.64
C ASN A 191 13.80 -0.75 -24.48
N LYS A 192 14.46 0.41 -24.29
CA LYS A 192 14.07 1.44 -23.32
C LYS A 192 13.18 2.47 -24.01
N VAL A 193 12.16 2.94 -23.32
CA VAL A 193 11.29 4.01 -23.81
C VAL A 193 12.14 5.26 -24.10
N SER A 194 12.14 5.70 -25.35
CA SER A 194 12.83 6.90 -25.82
C SER A 194 11.87 8.11 -25.96
N SER A 195 10.62 7.85 -26.33
CA SER A 195 9.54 8.85 -26.35
C SER A 195 8.18 8.17 -26.25
N TRP A 196 7.17 8.94 -25.90
CA TRP A 196 5.79 8.46 -25.82
C TRP A 196 4.80 9.60 -26.02
N LYS A 197 3.65 9.29 -26.60
CA LYS A 197 2.46 10.18 -26.68
C LYS A 197 1.46 9.82 -25.59
N ALA A 198 1.26 8.53 -25.36
CA ALA A 198 0.47 7.98 -24.28
C ALA A 198 1.15 6.73 -23.71
N MET A 199 1.04 6.53 -22.39
CA MET A 199 1.71 5.42 -21.72
C MET A 199 0.85 4.86 -20.59
N PRO A 200 0.69 3.52 -20.50
CA PRO A 200 0.11 2.88 -19.33
C PRO A 200 0.98 3.07 -18.08
N TRP A 201 0.34 3.33 -16.95
CA TRP A 201 0.94 3.29 -15.62
C TRP A 201 0.33 2.12 -14.87
N LEU A 202 1.11 1.06 -14.70
CA LEU A 202 0.63 -0.22 -14.15
C LEU A 202 0.35 -0.09 -12.64
N ALA A 203 -0.80 -0.61 -12.21
CA ALA A 203 -1.25 -0.59 -10.83
C ALA A 203 -1.80 -1.97 -10.40
N GLY A 204 -1.22 -3.06 -10.91
CA GLY A 204 -1.66 -4.42 -10.61
C GLY A 204 -2.92 -4.80 -11.39
N GLY A 205 -4.07 -4.95 -10.73
CA GLY A 205 -5.35 -5.28 -11.37
C GLY A 205 -5.97 -4.17 -12.22
N SER A 206 -5.26 -3.06 -12.40
CA SER A 206 -5.65 -1.95 -13.27
C SER A 206 -4.42 -1.26 -13.88
N ALA A 207 -4.66 -0.37 -14.85
CA ALA A 207 -3.63 0.49 -15.41
C ALA A 207 -4.21 1.87 -15.74
N ALA A 208 -3.62 2.92 -15.20
CA ALA A 208 -3.91 4.29 -15.61
C ALA A 208 -3.23 4.58 -16.95
N VAL A 209 -3.86 5.35 -17.82
CA VAL A 209 -3.26 5.80 -19.07
C VAL A 209 -3.00 7.29 -19.01
N LEU A 210 -1.73 7.66 -19.14
CA LEU A 210 -1.25 9.03 -19.14
C LEU A 210 -1.04 9.51 -20.58
N LEU A 211 -1.35 10.77 -20.86
CA LEU A 211 -0.96 11.46 -22.09
C LEU A 211 0.25 12.36 -21.83
N ALA A 212 1.21 12.39 -22.74
CA ALA A 212 2.38 13.27 -22.64
C ALA A 212 1.98 14.73 -22.63
N ASP A 213 0.96 15.08 -23.43
CA ASP A 213 0.24 16.35 -23.38
C ASP A 213 -1.23 16.04 -23.03
N PRO A 214 -1.69 16.37 -21.81
CA PRO A 214 -3.07 16.17 -21.41
C PRO A 214 -4.10 16.90 -22.28
N GLY A 215 -3.69 17.96 -23.00
CA GLY A 215 -4.52 18.75 -23.93
C GLY A 215 -4.63 18.15 -25.33
N ASP A 216 -3.83 17.13 -25.67
CA ASP A 216 -3.85 16.53 -27.02
C ASP A 216 -5.11 15.66 -27.24
N GLY A 217 -6.15 16.30 -27.78
CA GLY A 217 -7.41 15.62 -28.11
C GLY A 217 -7.26 14.55 -29.19
N THR A 218 -6.29 14.68 -30.10
CA THR A 218 -6.05 13.69 -31.16
C THR A 218 -5.50 12.40 -30.55
N VAL A 219 -4.46 12.48 -29.72
CA VAL A 219 -3.91 11.33 -29.03
C VAL A 219 -4.94 10.70 -28.09
N ARG A 220 -5.78 11.50 -27.41
CA ARG A 220 -6.87 10.99 -26.58
C ARG A 220 -7.84 10.11 -27.37
N VAL A 221 -8.23 10.55 -28.58
CA VAL A 221 -9.12 9.76 -29.46
C VAL A 221 -8.41 8.50 -29.97
N GLU A 222 -7.12 8.56 -30.33
CA GLU A 222 -6.33 7.40 -30.73
C GLU A 222 -6.28 6.35 -29.59
N VAL A 223 -6.03 6.78 -28.35
CA VAL A 223 -6.00 5.90 -27.17
C VAL A 223 -7.37 5.29 -26.90
N ALA A 224 -8.45 6.08 -26.94
CA ALA A 224 -9.81 5.56 -26.75
C ALA A 224 -10.13 4.47 -27.76
N ALA A 225 -9.86 4.72 -29.07
CA ALA A 225 -10.10 3.74 -30.12
C ALA A 225 -9.23 2.47 -29.96
N LEU A 226 -8.00 2.59 -29.48
CA LEU A 226 -7.16 1.44 -29.15
C LEU A 226 -7.77 0.62 -28.04
N LEU A 227 -8.10 1.25 -26.90
CA LEU A 227 -8.64 0.58 -25.73
C LEU A 227 -9.99 -0.07 -26.02
N ASP A 228 -10.88 0.60 -26.75
CA ASP A 228 -12.18 0.06 -27.17
C ASP A 228 -12.00 -1.21 -28.03
N ARG A 229 -11.05 -1.18 -28.98
CA ARG A 229 -10.74 -2.35 -29.81
C ARG A 229 -10.20 -3.52 -29.00
N LEU A 230 -9.31 -3.23 -28.01
CA LEU A 230 -8.78 -4.27 -27.13
C LEU A 230 -9.85 -4.88 -26.24
N ALA A 231 -10.81 -4.08 -25.76
CA ALA A 231 -11.90 -4.53 -24.90
C ALA A 231 -12.98 -5.35 -25.64
N GLN A 232 -13.05 -5.28 -26.98
CA GLN A 232 -13.98 -6.09 -27.79
C GLN A 232 -13.71 -7.59 -27.70
N ASP A 233 -12.46 -8.00 -27.50
CA ASP A 233 -12.12 -9.40 -27.26
C ASP A 233 -12.17 -9.74 -25.76
N PRO A 234 -13.14 -10.56 -25.31
CA PRO A 234 -13.25 -10.96 -23.92
C PRO A 234 -12.01 -11.69 -23.37
N GLY A 235 -11.20 -12.31 -24.25
CA GLY A 235 -9.95 -13.00 -23.91
C GLY A 235 -8.82 -12.04 -23.51
N ASN A 236 -8.94 -10.76 -23.81
CA ASN A 236 -7.98 -9.74 -23.40
C ASN A 236 -8.09 -9.31 -21.91
N GLY A 237 -9.06 -9.85 -21.18
CA GLY A 237 -9.17 -9.63 -19.74
C GLY A 237 -9.57 -8.22 -19.31
N ILE A 238 -9.89 -7.33 -20.25
CA ILE A 238 -10.37 -5.97 -19.93
C ILE A 238 -11.83 -6.06 -19.49
N GLU A 239 -12.14 -5.54 -18.30
CA GLU A 239 -13.48 -5.51 -17.76
C GLU A 239 -14.21 -4.23 -18.13
N ARG A 240 -13.54 -3.10 -17.89
CA ARG A 240 -14.09 -1.78 -18.22
C ARG A 240 -12.97 -0.75 -18.40
N ILE A 241 -13.31 0.33 -19.07
CA ILE A 241 -12.45 1.48 -19.28
C ILE A 241 -13.18 2.68 -18.69
N LEU A 242 -12.59 3.34 -17.70
CA LEU A 242 -13.12 4.55 -17.11
C LEU A 242 -12.48 5.76 -17.77
N ALA A 243 -13.30 6.77 -18.08
CA ALA A 243 -12.84 8.06 -18.57
C ALA A 243 -12.39 8.97 -17.41
N HIS A 244 -11.65 10.02 -17.72
CA HIS A 244 -11.09 10.96 -16.75
C HIS A 244 -12.10 11.45 -15.69
N ASP A 245 -13.30 11.86 -16.13
CA ASP A 245 -14.31 12.40 -15.20
C ASP A 245 -14.83 11.36 -14.21
N GLU A 246 -14.89 10.08 -14.60
CA GLU A 246 -15.26 8.97 -13.73
C GLU A 246 -14.14 8.70 -12.71
N ILE A 247 -12.88 8.69 -13.18
CA ILE A 247 -11.70 8.51 -12.33
C ILE A 247 -11.64 9.57 -11.24
N VAL A 248 -11.81 10.84 -11.60
CA VAL A 248 -11.76 11.97 -10.65
C VAL A 248 -12.94 11.92 -9.68
N ARG A 249 -14.15 11.62 -10.16
CA ARG A 249 -15.35 11.48 -9.33
C ARG A 249 -15.17 10.39 -8.27
N ASP A 250 -14.53 9.28 -8.63
CA ASP A 250 -14.32 8.14 -7.75
C ASP A 250 -13.05 8.29 -6.89
N GLY A 251 -12.37 9.45 -6.94
CA GLY A 251 -11.18 9.76 -6.15
C GLY A 251 -9.91 9.07 -6.63
N GLY A 252 -9.88 8.63 -7.89
CA GLY A 252 -8.74 7.97 -8.53
C GLY A 252 -7.64 8.96 -8.95
N PHE A 253 -6.67 8.45 -9.74
CA PHE A 253 -5.50 9.22 -10.15
C PHE A 253 -5.87 10.41 -11.07
N PRO A 254 -5.73 11.67 -10.64
CA PRO A 254 -6.29 12.82 -11.31
C PRO A 254 -5.63 13.15 -12.66
N ASP A 255 -4.41 12.67 -12.92
CA ASP A 255 -3.70 12.90 -14.17
C ASP A 255 -3.99 11.82 -15.23
N ALA A 256 -4.75 10.78 -14.88
CA ALA A 256 -5.10 9.72 -15.80
C ALA A 256 -6.13 10.18 -16.83
N ALA A 257 -5.85 9.96 -18.11
CA ALA A 257 -6.82 10.18 -19.20
C ALA A 257 -7.88 9.08 -19.25
N PHE A 258 -7.44 7.84 -18.96
CA PHE A 258 -8.26 6.62 -18.86
C PHE A 258 -7.74 5.74 -17.73
N LEU A 259 -8.61 4.87 -17.19
CA LEU A 259 -8.23 3.76 -16.33
C LEU A 259 -8.77 2.47 -16.96
N VAL A 260 -7.89 1.52 -17.21
CA VAL A 260 -8.24 0.16 -17.65
C VAL A 260 -8.35 -0.72 -16.42
N SER A 261 -9.53 -1.28 -16.16
CA SER A 261 -9.78 -2.27 -15.10
C SER A 261 -9.78 -3.66 -15.71
N PHE A 262 -9.06 -4.59 -15.10
CA PHE A 262 -8.99 -5.98 -15.56
C PHE A 262 -10.01 -6.87 -14.82
N LYS A 263 -10.38 -7.97 -15.45
CA LYS A 263 -11.19 -9.03 -14.83
C LYS A 263 -10.39 -9.77 -13.76
N ASN A 264 -11.07 -10.46 -12.85
CA ASN A 264 -10.42 -11.42 -11.97
C ASN A 264 -9.62 -12.43 -12.80
N GLY A 265 -8.42 -12.79 -12.34
CA GLY A 265 -7.48 -13.64 -13.07
C GLY A 265 -6.52 -12.90 -14.01
N TYR A 266 -6.68 -11.60 -14.20
CA TYR A 266 -5.81 -10.79 -15.08
C TYR A 266 -5.15 -9.65 -14.32
N GLU A 267 -3.88 -9.40 -14.59
CA GLU A 267 -3.10 -8.26 -14.09
C GLU A 267 -2.42 -7.46 -15.21
N ALA A 268 -1.92 -6.29 -14.88
CA ALA A 268 -1.14 -5.45 -15.79
C ALA A 268 0.26 -6.02 -15.99
N GLY A 269 0.52 -6.61 -17.15
CA GLY A 269 1.84 -7.10 -17.54
C GLY A 269 2.79 -5.99 -17.98
N ALA A 270 4.08 -6.17 -17.74
CA ALA A 270 5.14 -5.20 -18.05
C ALA A 270 5.86 -5.45 -19.39
N ALA A 271 5.45 -6.42 -20.20
CA ALA A 271 6.14 -6.73 -21.45
C ALA A 271 5.96 -5.63 -22.49
N MET A 272 7.07 -5.21 -23.09
CA MET A 272 7.12 -4.16 -24.12
C MET A 272 6.92 -4.71 -25.54
N SER A 273 6.80 -6.01 -25.69
CA SER A 273 6.61 -6.70 -26.99
C SER A 273 6.09 -8.12 -26.74
N GLY A 274 5.54 -8.74 -27.78
CA GLY A 274 4.94 -10.07 -27.70
C GLY A 274 3.41 -10.01 -27.63
N PRO A 275 2.74 -11.09 -27.24
CA PRO A 275 1.28 -11.15 -27.22
C PRO A 275 0.71 -10.21 -26.14
N LEU A 276 -0.49 -9.69 -26.42
CA LEU A 276 -1.19 -8.84 -25.45
C LEU A 276 -1.48 -9.59 -24.13
N VAL A 277 -1.87 -10.86 -24.21
CA VAL A 277 -2.10 -11.71 -23.04
C VAL A 277 -1.02 -12.77 -22.97
N SER A 278 -0.40 -12.92 -21.81
CA SER A 278 0.65 -13.92 -21.56
C SER A 278 0.40 -14.65 -20.23
N GLY A 279 1.25 -15.62 -19.90
CA GLY A 279 1.22 -16.24 -18.58
C GLY A 279 1.54 -15.23 -17.47
N PRO A 280 1.12 -15.50 -16.22
CA PRO A 280 1.16 -14.53 -15.13
C PRO A 280 2.60 -14.28 -14.64
N SER A 281 2.89 -13.03 -14.28
CA SER A 281 4.12 -12.65 -13.57
C SER A 281 4.00 -12.89 -12.07
N ASN A 282 2.78 -12.75 -11.53
CA ASN A 282 2.43 -13.05 -10.15
C ASN A 282 1.26 -14.05 -10.10
N LEU A 283 1.10 -14.75 -8.98
CA LEU A 283 -0.02 -15.66 -8.77
C LEU A 283 -1.17 -15.03 -7.96
N GLY A 284 -0.94 -13.85 -7.42
CA GLY A 284 -1.95 -13.01 -6.76
C GLY A 284 -1.66 -11.55 -6.99
N MET A 285 -2.70 -10.73 -7.03
CA MET A 285 -2.59 -9.30 -7.28
C MET A 285 -3.70 -8.52 -6.59
N HIS A 286 -3.42 -7.27 -6.30
CA HIS A 286 -4.34 -6.22 -5.85
C HIS A 286 -4.37 -5.05 -6.84
N GLY A 287 -4.88 -3.87 -6.44
CA GLY A 287 -4.89 -2.68 -7.31
C GLY A 287 -5.96 -2.72 -8.40
N TYR A 288 -7.01 -3.53 -8.23
CA TYR A 288 -8.24 -3.45 -9.01
C TYR A 288 -9.11 -2.28 -8.53
N VAL A 289 -10.16 -1.98 -9.29
CA VAL A 289 -11.15 -0.99 -8.84
C VAL A 289 -11.82 -1.45 -7.54
N PRO A 290 -12.17 -0.51 -6.63
CA PRO A 290 -12.48 -0.83 -5.22
C PRO A 290 -13.86 -1.46 -4.98
N ASP A 291 -14.65 -1.73 -6.00
CA ASP A 291 -15.98 -2.32 -5.87
C ASP A 291 -15.99 -3.86 -5.75
N ARG A 292 -14.79 -4.48 -5.67
CA ARG A 292 -14.63 -5.94 -5.57
C ARG A 292 -14.60 -6.40 -4.12
N PRO A 293 -15.46 -7.40 -3.76
CA PRO A 293 -15.45 -7.95 -2.40
C PRO A 293 -14.11 -8.56 -1.98
N GLU A 294 -13.38 -9.17 -2.91
CA GLU A 294 -12.08 -9.82 -2.66
C GLU A 294 -10.99 -8.84 -2.23
N LEU A 295 -11.14 -7.56 -2.60
CA LEU A 295 -10.19 -6.52 -2.23
C LEU A 295 -10.52 -5.81 -0.91
N ARG A 296 -11.60 -6.21 -0.23
CA ARG A 296 -11.97 -5.60 1.05
C ARG A 296 -10.89 -5.85 2.09
N SER A 297 -10.56 -4.79 2.81
CA SER A 297 -9.61 -4.81 3.91
C SER A 297 -10.18 -5.51 5.13
N ALA A 298 -9.31 -6.16 5.91
CA ALA A 298 -9.65 -6.67 7.22
C ALA A 298 -9.55 -5.56 8.29
N PHE A 299 -10.43 -5.61 9.30
CA PHE A 299 -10.38 -4.74 10.45
C PHE A 299 -10.76 -5.51 11.72
N PHE A 300 -9.82 -5.56 12.67
CA PHE A 300 -10.04 -6.15 14.00
C PHE A 300 -9.61 -5.14 15.05
N ILE A 301 -10.38 -5.02 16.11
CA ILE A 301 -10.06 -4.15 17.24
C ILE A 301 -10.41 -4.84 18.54
N VAL A 302 -9.52 -4.76 19.53
CA VAL A 302 -9.72 -5.30 20.88
C VAL A 302 -9.13 -4.35 21.91
N GLY A 303 -9.82 -4.14 23.00
CA GLY A 303 -9.35 -3.28 24.09
C GLY A 303 -10.47 -2.87 25.04
N PRO A 304 -10.17 -1.99 26.01
CA PRO A 304 -11.18 -1.40 26.89
C PRO A 304 -12.26 -0.68 26.06
N HIS A 305 -13.52 -0.81 26.47
CA HIS A 305 -14.68 -0.19 25.80
C HIS A 305 -14.94 -0.69 24.36
N VAL A 306 -14.41 -1.87 24.02
CA VAL A 306 -14.71 -2.58 22.78
C VAL A 306 -15.54 -3.82 23.12
N ALA A 307 -16.77 -3.88 22.61
CA ALA A 307 -17.66 -5.02 22.83
C ALA A 307 -17.05 -6.30 22.23
N ALA A 308 -16.88 -7.33 23.07
CA ALA A 308 -16.32 -8.59 22.65
C ALA A 308 -17.28 -9.38 21.75
N GLY A 309 -16.74 -10.05 20.72
CA GLY A 309 -17.50 -10.92 19.81
C GLY A 309 -18.48 -10.19 18.89
N ARG A 310 -18.42 -8.88 18.80
CA ARG A 310 -19.28 -8.07 17.93
C ARG A 310 -18.72 -8.04 16.50
N SER A 311 -19.58 -8.31 15.51
CA SER A 311 -19.30 -8.00 14.12
C SER A 311 -19.77 -6.57 13.81
N LEU A 312 -18.90 -5.77 13.21
CA LEU A 312 -19.22 -4.42 12.73
C LEU A 312 -19.83 -4.44 11.31
N GLY A 313 -19.82 -5.61 10.66
CA GLY A 313 -20.17 -5.72 9.24
C GLY A 313 -19.19 -4.99 8.35
N GLU A 314 -19.65 -4.51 7.21
CA GLU A 314 -18.87 -3.68 6.30
C GLU A 314 -18.79 -2.24 6.84
N ILE A 315 -17.56 -1.73 6.94
CA ILE A 315 -17.29 -0.37 7.43
C ILE A 315 -16.51 0.43 6.37
N ASP A 316 -16.71 1.73 6.35
CA ASP A 316 -15.82 2.61 5.59
C ASP A 316 -14.51 2.81 6.37
N MET A 317 -13.36 2.47 5.76
CA MET A 317 -12.05 2.52 6.41
C MET A 317 -11.66 3.93 6.87
N ARG A 318 -12.22 5.00 6.27
CA ARG A 318 -12.02 6.39 6.71
C ARG A 318 -12.52 6.64 8.14
N ARG A 319 -13.34 5.76 8.69
CA ARG A 319 -13.82 5.82 10.09
C ARG A 319 -12.83 5.26 11.10
N ILE A 320 -11.79 4.53 10.67
CA ILE A 320 -10.81 3.88 11.56
C ILE A 320 -9.98 4.94 12.30
N ALA A 321 -9.36 5.87 11.58
CA ALA A 321 -8.53 6.91 12.20
C ALA A 321 -9.28 7.79 13.22
N PRO A 322 -10.48 8.33 12.93
CA PRO A 322 -11.26 9.06 13.95
C PRO A 322 -11.72 8.18 15.13
N THR A 323 -11.90 6.86 14.93
CA THR A 323 -12.18 5.92 16.02
C THR A 323 -10.99 5.80 16.97
N LEU A 324 -9.79 5.57 16.42
CA LEU A 324 -8.54 5.47 17.20
C LEU A 324 -8.25 6.80 17.93
N ALA A 325 -8.43 7.93 17.26
CA ALA A 325 -8.30 9.26 17.89
C ALA A 325 -9.25 9.42 19.09
N GLY A 326 -10.51 9.01 18.93
CA GLY A 326 -11.50 9.04 20.03
C GLY A 326 -11.12 8.15 21.22
N ILE A 327 -10.54 6.96 20.98
CA ILE A 327 -10.00 6.09 22.03
C ILE A 327 -8.84 6.77 22.78
N MET A 328 -7.99 7.49 22.05
CA MET A 328 -6.86 8.24 22.63
C MET A 328 -7.24 9.58 23.24
N GLY A 329 -8.51 9.97 23.23
CA GLY A 329 -9.03 11.18 23.90
C GLY A 329 -8.90 12.47 23.08
N PHE A 330 -8.66 12.40 21.76
CA PHE A 330 -8.66 13.59 20.91
C PHE A 330 -9.53 13.39 19.65
N SER A 331 -9.72 14.46 18.87
CA SER A 331 -10.51 14.44 17.65
C SER A 331 -9.65 14.79 16.43
N LEU A 332 -9.91 14.15 15.32
CA LEU A 332 -9.40 14.55 14.00
C LEU A 332 -10.38 15.58 13.40
N ARG A 333 -9.97 16.85 13.35
CA ARG A 333 -10.85 17.98 13.00
C ARG A 333 -11.41 17.90 11.57
N ASP A 334 -10.61 17.36 10.64
CA ASP A 334 -10.93 17.33 9.22
C ASP A 334 -11.20 15.88 8.74
N ALA A 335 -11.69 15.01 9.65
CA ALA A 335 -12.08 13.66 9.28
C ALA A 335 -13.41 13.70 8.50
N ASP A 336 -13.44 13.07 7.32
CA ASP A 336 -14.63 13.02 6.45
C ASP A 336 -15.82 12.33 7.12
N LEU A 337 -15.55 11.35 8.00
CA LEU A 337 -16.55 10.52 8.63
C LEU A 337 -16.40 10.46 10.14
N SER A 338 -17.52 10.26 10.82
CA SER A 338 -17.56 10.05 12.27
C SER A 338 -16.93 8.71 12.67
N ARG A 339 -16.45 8.63 13.93
CA ARG A 339 -15.95 7.40 14.54
C ARG A 339 -16.98 6.26 14.53
N LEU A 340 -16.49 5.02 14.58
CA LEU A 340 -17.31 3.82 14.79
C LEU A 340 -17.85 3.80 16.23
N SER A 341 -19.05 3.21 16.43
CA SER A 341 -19.52 2.77 17.75
C SER A 341 -18.91 1.40 18.03
N LEU A 342 -18.20 1.26 19.13
CA LEU A 342 -17.54 0.02 19.54
C LEU A 342 -18.19 -0.66 20.75
N GLU A 343 -19.19 0.00 21.36
CA GLU A 343 -19.97 -0.50 22.48
C GLU A 343 -21.14 -1.39 22.04
#